data_3f17c95cc2047d11c70d94c3c0d0c99f
#
_entry.id   3f17c95cc2047d11c70d94c3c0d0c99f
#
_cell.length_a   1.000
_cell.length_b   1.000
_cell.length_c   1.000
_cell.angle_alpha   90.00
_cell.angle_beta   90.00
_cell.angle_gamma   90.00
#
_symmetry.space_group_name_H-M   'P 1'
#
loop_
_entity.id
_entity.type
_entity.pdbx_description
1 polymer ?
#
loop_
_entity_poly.entity_id
_entity_poly.type
_entity_poly.pdbx_seq_one_letter_code
_entity_poly.pdbx_strand_id
1 'polypeptide(L)'
;MLKVFIGYDKRESAAVWTLANSILKNASVPISFTFLHLPSLTQAGIMWRDKDPKQSTDFTYSRFLVPYLCDYKAGRVIFMDCDMVLMPGTDLAELVDYCPLDHDIAVVKHDYQPSNNIKFGGAPQSPYPMKLWSSLMVFNPNTFKCRQLTPKYINEATGQELHQFQWTSPGRIAAIPEEWNWIPGHSKGEPKLIHFTEGTPSWKAYKDCQNAEVWWNEYREACATEVE
;
A
#
# COMPACT_ATOMS: atom_id res chain seq x y z
N MET A 1 -2.76 16.53 10.64
CA MET A 1 -3.11 15.09 10.79
C MET A 1 -2.91 14.43 9.43
N LEU A 2 -2.06 13.42 9.37
CA LEU A 2 -1.79 12.64 8.15
C LEU A 2 -2.81 11.51 8.02
N LYS A 3 -3.46 11.39 6.86
CA LYS A 3 -4.38 10.29 6.56
C LYS A 3 -3.63 9.17 5.86
N VAL A 4 -3.70 7.98 6.43
CA VAL A 4 -3.05 6.75 5.92
C VAL A 4 -4.12 5.70 5.68
N PHE A 5 -4.20 5.23 4.44
CA PHE A 5 -5.07 4.13 4.03
C PHE A 5 -4.25 2.87 3.89
N ILE A 6 -4.65 1.82 4.57
CA ILE A 6 -3.97 0.52 4.53
C ILE A 6 -4.89 -0.51 3.88
N GLY A 7 -4.38 -1.24 2.89
CA GLY A 7 -5.08 -2.37 2.31
C GLY A 7 -5.33 -3.45 3.37
N TYR A 8 -6.54 -3.99 3.46
CA TYR A 8 -6.86 -5.06 4.40
C TYR A 8 -7.22 -6.35 3.66
N ASP A 9 -6.46 -7.39 3.96
CA ASP A 9 -6.78 -8.76 3.57
C ASP A 9 -6.80 -9.64 4.84
N LYS A 10 -7.88 -10.38 5.05
CA LYS A 10 -8.04 -11.21 6.24
C LYS A 10 -6.90 -12.24 6.40
N ARG A 11 -6.31 -12.69 5.29
CA ARG A 11 -5.20 -13.65 5.30
C ARG A 11 -3.91 -13.05 5.87
N GLU A 12 -3.81 -11.72 5.87
CA GLU A 12 -2.65 -10.94 6.32
C GLU A 12 -3.00 -9.95 7.44
N SER A 13 -4.01 -10.25 8.25
CA SER A 13 -4.44 -9.36 9.33
C SER A 13 -3.34 -9.01 10.33
N ALA A 14 -2.43 -9.93 10.63
CA ALA A 14 -1.26 -9.67 11.47
C ALA A 14 -0.36 -8.57 10.87
N ALA A 15 -0.17 -8.58 9.55
CA ALA A 15 0.64 -7.59 8.86
C ALA A 15 0.06 -6.18 8.99
N VAL A 16 -1.27 -6.04 8.91
CA VAL A 16 -1.96 -4.76 9.08
C VAL A 16 -1.61 -4.09 10.40
N TRP A 17 -1.66 -4.85 11.50
CA TRP A 17 -1.38 -4.31 12.84
C TRP A 17 0.12 -4.06 13.06
N THR A 18 0.97 -4.91 12.52
CA THR A 18 2.44 -4.73 12.53
C THR A 18 2.82 -3.43 11.82
N LEU A 19 2.27 -3.19 10.63
CA LEU A 19 2.50 -1.95 9.89
C LEU A 19 1.98 -0.74 10.68
N ALA A 20 0.76 -0.78 11.18
CA ALA A 20 0.18 0.33 11.93
C ALA A 20 1.01 0.67 13.18
N ASN A 21 1.51 -0.34 13.91
CA ASN A 21 2.40 -0.15 15.07
C ASN A 21 3.70 0.54 14.66
N SER A 22 4.38 0.06 13.62
CA SER A 22 5.64 0.65 13.16
C SER A 22 5.48 2.12 12.75
N ILE A 23 4.34 2.50 12.17
CA ILE A 23 4.02 3.88 11.82
C ILE A 23 3.81 4.73 13.07
N LEU A 24 3.00 4.25 14.03
CA LEU A 24 2.67 5.01 15.24
C LEU A 24 3.89 5.31 16.12
N LYS A 25 4.80 4.36 16.24
CA LYS A 25 6.06 4.51 17.01
C LYS A 25 6.94 5.64 16.49
N ASN A 26 6.92 5.88 15.20
CA ASN A 26 7.83 6.81 14.54
C ASN A 26 7.14 8.12 14.09
N ALA A 27 5.85 8.29 14.40
CA ALA A 27 5.06 9.40 13.89
C ALA A 27 5.38 10.73 14.59
N SER A 28 5.83 11.74 13.86
CA SER A 28 6.01 13.12 14.34
C SER A 28 4.71 13.93 14.30
N VAL A 29 3.68 13.43 13.61
CA VAL A 29 2.38 14.09 13.45
C VAL A 29 1.23 13.13 13.78
N PRO A 30 0.07 13.63 14.20
CA PRO A 30 -1.10 12.77 14.41
C PRO A 30 -1.47 11.99 13.14
N ILE A 31 -1.66 10.68 13.26
CA ILE A 31 -2.03 9.77 12.18
C ILE A 31 -3.51 9.39 12.28
N SER A 32 -4.17 9.32 11.14
CA SER A 32 -5.53 8.76 11.02
C SER A 32 -5.50 7.58 10.05
N PHE A 33 -5.76 6.37 10.56
CA PHE A 33 -5.83 5.17 9.72
C PHE A 33 -7.24 4.93 9.18
N THR A 34 -7.30 4.47 7.92
CA THR A 34 -8.48 3.88 7.31
C THR A 34 -8.09 2.55 6.68
N PHE A 35 -8.70 1.47 7.15
CA PHE A 35 -8.47 0.14 6.59
C PHE A 35 -9.44 -0.12 5.44
N LEU A 36 -8.91 -0.46 4.26
CA LEU A 36 -9.72 -0.76 3.08
C LEU A 36 -10.26 -2.20 3.18
N HIS A 37 -11.28 -2.39 3.99
CA HIS A 37 -11.94 -3.68 4.23
C HIS A 37 -13.03 -3.91 3.17
N LEU A 38 -12.75 -4.79 2.21
CA LEU A 38 -13.63 -5.03 1.06
C LEU A 38 -15.08 -5.35 1.43
N PRO A 39 -15.38 -6.23 2.42
CA PRO A 39 -16.77 -6.51 2.81
C PRO A 39 -17.53 -5.26 3.26
N SER A 40 -16.90 -4.37 4.04
CA SER A 40 -17.53 -3.11 4.47
C SER A 40 -17.77 -2.14 3.31
N LEU A 41 -16.83 -2.05 2.36
CA LEU A 41 -16.98 -1.24 1.15
C LEU A 41 -18.11 -1.77 0.26
N THR A 42 -18.26 -3.09 0.18
CA THR A 42 -19.36 -3.73 -0.57
C THR A 42 -20.71 -3.48 0.12
N GLN A 43 -20.79 -3.65 1.43
CA GLN A 43 -22.00 -3.38 2.21
C GLN A 43 -22.44 -1.91 2.09
N ALA A 44 -21.48 -0.98 2.02
CA ALA A 44 -21.76 0.45 1.81
C ALA A 44 -22.14 0.81 0.36
N GLY A 45 -22.16 -0.16 -0.57
CA GLY A 45 -22.44 0.08 -1.98
C GLY A 45 -21.34 0.86 -2.73
N ILE A 46 -20.12 0.89 -2.17
CA ILE A 46 -18.97 1.59 -2.78
C ILE A 46 -18.22 0.67 -3.72
N MET A 47 -18.09 -0.63 -3.37
CA MET A 47 -17.49 -1.67 -4.20
C MET A 47 -18.53 -2.73 -4.55
N TRP A 48 -18.72 -2.99 -5.86
CA TRP A 48 -19.70 -3.97 -6.35
C TRP A 48 -19.19 -4.83 -7.53
N ARG A 49 -17.89 -4.67 -7.87
CA ARG A 49 -17.31 -5.49 -8.94
C ARG A 49 -17.14 -6.94 -8.50
N ASP A 50 -17.30 -7.87 -9.44
CA ASP A 50 -17.00 -9.26 -9.22
C ASP A 50 -15.51 -9.48 -8.91
N LYS A 51 -15.22 -10.54 -8.15
CA LYS A 51 -13.84 -10.91 -7.83
C LYS A 51 -13.11 -11.33 -9.11
N ASP A 52 -12.04 -10.58 -9.45
CA ASP A 52 -11.15 -10.95 -10.55
C ASP A 52 -10.30 -12.16 -10.14
N PRO A 53 -10.31 -13.29 -10.92
CA PRO A 53 -9.46 -14.44 -10.62
C PRO A 53 -7.95 -14.14 -10.55
N LYS A 54 -7.53 -13.05 -11.18
CA LYS A 54 -6.12 -12.59 -11.20
C LYS A 54 -5.76 -11.69 -10.03
N GLN A 55 -6.74 -11.22 -9.23
CA GLN A 55 -6.42 -10.37 -8.07
C GLN A 55 -5.77 -11.18 -6.96
N SER A 56 -4.66 -10.69 -6.42
CA SER A 56 -3.91 -11.35 -5.36
C SER A 56 -4.42 -11.00 -3.95
N THR A 57 -5.00 -9.82 -3.75
CA THR A 57 -5.49 -9.31 -2.45
C THR A 57 -6.89 -8.73 -2.56
N ASP A 58 -7.61 -8.67 -1.44
CA ASP A 58 -8.97 -8.11 -1.39
C ASP A 58 -8.99 -6.60 -1.69
N PHE A 59 -7.88 -5.91 -1.49
CA PHE A 59 -7.75 -4.46 -1.75
C PHE A 59 -7.12 -4.12 -3.12
N THR A 60 -6.98 -5.09 -4.02
CA THR A 60 -6.38 -4.87 -5.35
C THR A 60 -6.95 -3.66 -6.07
N TYR A 61 -8.27 -3.51 -6.06
CA TYR A 61 -8.96 -2.40 -6.74
C TYR A 61 -9.34 -1.26 -5.80
N SER A 62 -9.72 -1.56 -4.55
CA SER A 62 -10.19 -0.55 -3.60
C SER A 62 -9.12 0.47 -3.19
N ARG A 63 -7.83 0.16 -3.41
CA ARG A 63 -6.72 1.11 -3.20
C ARG A 63 -6.87 2.41 -4.00
N PHE A 64 -7.55 2.38 -5.12
CA PHE A 64 -7.81 3.55 -5.96
C PHE A 64 -9.01 4.39 -5.48
N LEU A 65 -9.79 3.92 -4.50
CA LEU A 65 -10.86 4.69 -3.85
C LEU A 65 -10.35 5.78 -2.90
N VAL A 66 -9.07 5.79 -2.56
CA VAL A 66 -8.49 6.70 -1.55
C VAL A 66 -8.87 8.16 -1.78
N PRO A 67 -8.78 8.74 -2.99
CA PRO A 67 -9.23 10.11 -3.23
C PRO A 67 -10.73 10.32 -2.95
N TYR A 68 -11.58 9.38 -3.31
CA TYR A 68 -13.01 9.41 -3.05
C TYR A 68 -13.31 9.34 -1.54
N LEU A 69 -12.67 8.42 -0.83
CA LEU A 69 -12.89 8.18 0.60
C LEU A 69 -12.45 9.36 1.49
N CYS A 70 -11.62 10.26 0.99
CA CYS A 70 -11.29 11.51 1.65
C CYS A 70 -12.04 12.72 1.06
N ASP A 71 -13.14 12.48 0.34
CA ASP A 71 -14.01 13.51 -0.26
C ASP A 71 -13.25 14.48 -1.18
N TYR A 72 -12.13 14.02 -1.75
CA TYR A 72 -11.24 14.82 -2.62
C TYR A 72 -10.77 16.13 -2.01
N LYS A 73 -10.80 16.29 -0.68
CA LYS A 73 -10.56 17.55 0.05
C LYS A 73 -9.39 17.50 1.03
N ALA A 74 -8.73 16.35 1.17
CA ALA A 74 -7.57 16.24 2.04
C ALA A 74 -6.32 16.90 1.41
N GLY A 75 -5.30 17.13 2.22
CA GLY A 75 -3.94 17.36 1.74
C GLY A 75 -3.39 16.10 1.04
N ARG A 76 -2.09 15.86 1.09
CA ARG A 76 -1.55 14.56 0.63
C ARG A 76 -2.06 13.46 1.50
N VAL A 77 -2.45 12.33 0.89
CA VAL A 77 -2.91 11.13 1.58
C VAL A 77 -2.11 9.93 1.09
N ILE A 78 -1.82 8.99 1.99
CA ILE A 78 -0.98 7.84 1.69
C ILE A 78 -1.86 6.60 1.63
N PHE A 79 -1.67 5.79 0.58
CA PHE A 79 -2.10 4.39 0.54
C PHE A 79 -0.86 3.49 0.63
N MET A 80 -0.98 2.38 1.33
CA MET A 80 0.05 1.34 1.38
C MET A 80 -0.55 -0.05 1.50
N ASP A 81 0.14 -1.03 0.91
CA ASP A 81 -0.16 -2.45 1.10
C ASP A 81 0.13 -2.81 2.57
N CYS A 82 -0.58 -3.78 3.13
CA CYS A 82 -0.44 -4.15 4.54
C CYS A 82 0.85 -4.93 4.85
N ASP A 83 1.45 -5.55 3.85
CA ASP A 83 2.65 -6.39 3.97
C ASP A 83 3.96 -5.58 4.02
N MET A 84 3.88 -4.37 4.58
CA MET A 84 5.01 -3.47 4.78
C MET A 84 5.36 -3.31 6.26
N VAL A 85 6.57 -2.82 6.54
CA VAL A 85 7.00 -2.38 7.89
C VAL A 85 7.92 -1.17 7.76
N LEU A 86 7.65 -0.14 8.56
CA LEU A 86 8.46 1.07 8.61
C LEU A 86 9.70 0.81 9.48
N MET A 87 10.86 1.24 8.99
CA MET A 87 12.12 1.11 9.74
C MET A 87 12.13 2.03 10.97
N PRO A 88 12.71 1.59 12.10
CA PRO A 88 12.87 2.44 13.27
C PRO A 88 13.57 3.77 12.93
N GLY A 89 13.05 4.86 13.48
CA GLY A 89 13.57 6.20 13.25
C GLY A 89 13.17 6.84 11.92
N THR A 90 12.32 6.20 11.14
CA THR A 90 11.77 6.75 9.87
C THR A 90 10.39 7.32 10.11
N ASP A 91 10.14 8.54 9.67
CA ASP A 91 8.81 9.17 9.78
C ASP A 91 8.05 9.10 8.45
N LEU A 92 6.89 8.45 8.46
CA LEU A 92 6.04 8.34 7.28
C LEU A 92 5.61 9.71 6.71
N ALA A 93 5.60 10.76 7.53
CA ALA A 93 5.24 12.11 7.09
C ALA A 93 6.17 12.67 6.01
N GLU A 94 7.42 12.18 5.93
CA GLU A 94 8.37 12.57 4.87
C GLU A 94 7.83 12.27 3.46
N LEU A 95 6.96 11.26 3.32
CA LEU A 95 6.41 10.85 2.02
C LEU A 95 5.58 11.94 1.34
N VAL A 96 4.97 12.85 2.09
CA VAL A 96 4.10 13.88 1.51
C VAL A 96 4.84 14.85 0.60
N ASP A 97 6.14 15.05 0.86
CA ASP A 97 6.99 15.98 0.11
C ASP A 97 7.36 15.44 -1.28
N TYR A 98 7.26 14.12 -1.50
CA TYR A 98 7.51 13.52 -2.81
C TYR A 98 6.36 13.68 -3.81
N CYS A 99 5.19 14.19 -3.38
CA CYS A 99 4.07 14.47 -4.28
C CYS A 99 3.86 15.99 -4.45
N PRO A 100 4.48 16.65 -5.44
CA PRO A 100 4.34 18.08 -5.68
C PRO A 100 2.88 18.50 -5.95
N LEU A 101 2.58 19.80 -5.83
CA LEU A 101 1.21 20.33 -5.99
C LEU A 101 0.64 20.12 -7.39
N ASP A 102 1.49 20.10 -8.39
CA ASP A 102 1.15 19.93 -9.80
C ASP A 102 1.12 18.45 -10.24
N HIS A 103 1.36 17.51 -9.34
CA HIS A 103 1.26 16.07 -9.62
C HIS A 103 -0.03 15.49 -9.01
N ASP A 104 -0.52 14.42 -9.63
CA ASP A 104 -1.71 13.71 -9.18
C ASP A 104 -1.36 12.66 -8.11
N ILE A 105 -0.17 12.07 -8.25
CA ILE A 105 0.27 10.96 -7.43
C ILE A 105 1.80 10.87 -7.42
N ALA A 106 2.37 10.35 -6.33
CA ALA A 106 3.75 9.89 -6.28
C ALA A 106 3.81 8.40 -5.93
N VAL A 107 4.74 7.67 -6.56
CA VAL A 107 4.94 6.23 -6.41
C VAL A 107 6.41 5.86 -6.49
N VAL A 108 6.80 4.71 -5.93
CA VAL A 108 8.12 4.12 -6.23
C VAL A 108 8.04 3.44 -7.60
N LYS A 109 8.86 3.89 -8.54
CA LYS A 109 8.88 3.39 -9.93
C LYS A 109 9.78 2.17 -10.05
N HIS A 110 9.36 1.05 -9.47
CA HIS A 110 10.10 -0.20 -9.56
C HIS A 110 10.26 -0.72 -10.99
N ASP A 111 11.43 -1.30 -11.26
CA ASP A 111 11.66 -2.24 -12.36
C ASP A 111 11.70 -3.66 -11.77
N TYR A 112 10.54 -4.11 -11.26
CA TYR A 112 10.41 -5.38 -10.56
C TYR A 112 9.72 -6.42 -11.44
N GLN A 113 10.33 -7.59 -11.52
CA GLN A 113 9.74 -8.78 -12.15
C GLN A 113 9.71 -9.91 -11.11
N PRO A 114 8.54 -10.52 -10.86
CA PRO A 114 8.44 -11.61 -9.90
C PRO A 114 9.22 -12.82 -10.39
N SER A 115 9.94 -13.46 -9.50
CA SER A 115 10.67 -14.71 -9.79
C SER A 115 9.74 -15.92 -9.91
N ASN A 116 8.54 -15.85 -9.31
CA ASN A 116 7.55 -16.91 -9.27
C ASN A 116 6.16 -16.41 -9.69
N ASN A 117 5.33 -17.32 -10.21
CA ASN A 117 3.94 -17.00 -10.57
C ASN A 117 2.97 -17.10 -9.38
N ILE A 118 3.45 -17.47 -8.20
CA ILE A 118 2.66 -17.68 -6.98
C ILE A 118 3.41 -17.05 -5.82
N LYS A 119 2.68 -16.36 -4.95
CA LYS A 119 3.17 -15.81 -3.70
C LYS A 119 2.41 -16.38 -2.49
N PHE A 120 2.46 -15.75 -1.32
CA PHE A 120 1.86 -16.24 -0.08
C PHE A 120 0.45 -16.83 -0.29
N GLY A 121 0.14 -17.90 0.45
CA GLY A 121 -1.19 -18.53 0.43
C GLY A 121 -1.67 -19.03 -0.94
N GLY A 122 -0.77 -19.23 -1.92
CA GLY A 122 -1.12 -19.64 -3.27
C GLY A 122 -1.69 -18.51 -4.14
N ALA A 123 -1.55 -17.26 -3.72
CA ALA A 123 -2.06 -16.12 -4.48
C ALA A 123 -1.33 -15.99 -5.83
N PRO A 124 -2.06 -15.79 -6.95
CA PRO A 124 -1.45 -15.64 -8.25
C PRO A 124 -0.67 -14.32 -8.36
N GLN A 125 0.44 -14.34 -9.08
CA GLN A 125 1.11 -13.13 -9.54
C GLN A 125 1.63 -13.32 -10.95
N SER A 126 1.66 -12.22 -11.70
CA SER A 126 2.20 -12.20 -13.07
C SER A 126 3.02 -10.93 -13.29
N PRO A 127 4.02 -10.98 -14.19
CA PRO A 127 4.72 -9.78 -14.61
C PRO A 127 3.77 -8.88 -15.42
N TYR A 128 3.87 -7.57 -15.19
CA TYR A 128 3.21 -6.54 -16.00
C TYR A 128 3.96 -5.20 -15.84
N PRO A 129 3.86 -4.29 -16.81
CA PRO A 129 4.45 -2.96 -16.71
C PRO A 129 3.99 -2.23 -15.44
N MET A 130 4.88 -1.46 -14.79
CA MET A 130 4.58 -0.73 -13.55
C MET A 130 4.16 -1.61 -12.36
N LYS A 131 4.63 -2.87 -12.35
CA LYS A 131 4.36 -3.76 -11.22
C LYS A 131 4.89 -3.16 -9.91
N LEU A 132 4.11 -3.30 -8.82
CA LEU A 132 4.32 -2.75 -7.49
C LEU A 132 4.24 -1.21 -7.36
N TRP A 133 4.11 -0.44 -8.45
CA TRP A 133 3.98 1.02 -8.34
C TRP A 133 2.76 1.42 -7.49
N SER A 134 1.69 0.64 -7.52
CA SER A 134 0.46 0.90 -6.76
C SER A 134 0.48 0.35 -5.33
N SER A 135 1.58 -0.25 -4.85
CA SER A 135 1.67 -0.76 -3.49
C SER A 135 1.92 0.32 -2.43
N LEU A 136 2.60 1.41 -2.84
CA LEU A 136 2.76 2.63 -2.06
C LEU A 136 2.41 3.82 -2.95
N MET A 137 1.41 4.61 -2.55
CA MET A 137 0.92 5.75 -3.32
C MET A 137 0.69 6.95 -2.42
N VAL A 138 1.27 8.10 -2.79
CA VAL A 138 0.93 9.39 -2.17
C VAL A 138 0.05 10.15 -3.14
N PHE A 139 -1.24 10.24 -2.85
CA PHE A 139 -2.20 10.95 -3.69
C PHE A 139 -2.24 12.44 -3.39
N ASN A 140 -2.48 13.23 -4.43
CA ASN A 140 -2.98 14.60 -4.34
C ASN A 140 -4.48 14.60 -4.68
N PRO A 141 -5.37 14.33 -3.73
CA PRO A 141 -6.78 14.05 -4.01
C PRO A 141 -7.55 15.23 -4.60
N ASN A 142 -7.01 16.45 -4.48
CA ASN A 142 -7.67 17.67 -4.98
C ASN A 142 -7.56 17.86 -6.50
N THR A 143 -6.72 17.08 -7.19
CA THR A 143 -6.50 17.24 -8.63
C THR A 143 -7.70 16.76 -9.45
N PHE A 144 -7.84 17.29 -10.64
CA PHE A 144 -8.91 16.88 -11.57
C PHE A 144 -8.85 15.39 -11.88
N LYS A 145 -7.65 14.83 -12.04
CA LYS A 145 -7.46 13.40 -12.36
C LYS A 145 -7.83 12.49 -11.19
N CYS A 146 -7.44 12.84 -9.98
CA CYS A 146 -7.87 12.10 -8.79
C CYS A 146 -9.39 12.11 -8.59
N ARG A 147 -10.07 13.21 -8.97
CA ARG A 147 -11.54 13.29 -8.90
C ARG A 147 -12.26 12.37 -9.90
N GLN A 148 -11.56 11.86 -10.92
CA GLN A 148 -12.09 10.85 -11.85
C GLN A 148 -12.11 9.44 -11.22
N LEU A 149 -11.36 9.19 -10.15
CA LEU A 149 -11.34 7.93 -9.41
C LEU A 149 -12.61 7.81 -8.54
N THR A 150 -13.75 7.75 -9.20
CA THR A 150 -15.06 7.56 -8.56
C THR A 150 -15.33 6.07 -8.30
N PRO A 151 -16.24 5.69 -7.38
CA PRO A 151 -16.66 4.31 -7.22
C PRO A 151 -17.10 3.68 -8.55
N LYS A 152 -17.87 4.38 -9.37
CA LYS A 152 -18.28 3.88 -10.70
C LYS A 152 -17.06 3.54 -11.56
N TYR A 153 -16.14 4.48 -11.74
CA TYR A 153 -14.95 4.26 -12.57
C TYR A 153 -14.14 3.06 -12.07
N ILE A 154 -13.90 2.95 -10.75
CA ILE A 154 -13.08 1.88 -10.18
C ILE A 154 -13.75 0.51 -10.29
N ASN A 155 -15.08 0.43 -10.21
CA ASN A 155 -15.80 -0.83 -10.39
C ASN A 155 -15.85 -1.30 -11.85
N GLU A 156 -15.79 -0.38 -12.82
CA GLU A 156 -15.88 -0.67 -14.26
C GLU A 156 -14.51 -0.78 -14.95
N ALA A 157 -13.49 -0.07 -14.47
CA ALA A 157 -12.15 -0.05 -15.05
C ALA A 157 -11.46 -1.41 -14.97
N THR A 158 -10.64 -1.72 -15.97
CA THR A 158 -9.79 -2.91 -15.97
C THR A 158 -8.63 -2.78 -14.94
N GLY A 159 -8.06 -3.91 -14.52
CA GLY A 159 -6.86 -3.90 -13.69
C GLY A 159 -5.69 -3.17 -14.37
N GLN A 160 -5.59 -3.29 -15.69
CA GLN A 160 -4.57 -2.59 -16.47
C GLN A 160 -4.74 -1.07 -16.43
N GLU A 161 -5.95 -0.56 -16.65
CA GLU A 161 -6.22 0.88 -16.58
C GLU A 161 -5.86 1.47 -15.23
N LEU A 162 -6.17 0.77 -14.15
CA LEU A 162 -5.89 1.23 -12.79
C LEU A 162 -4.40 1.11 -12.43
N HIS A 163 -3.81 -0.09 -12.52
CA HIS A 163 -2.45 -0.35 -12.06
C HIS A 163 -1.35 0.17 -12.99
N GLN A 164 -1.66 0.48 -14.25
CA GLN A 164 -0.77 1.20 -15.16
C GLN A 164 -1.07 2.70 -15.22
N PHE A 165 -1.85 3.22 -14.27
CA PHE A 165 -2.15 4.65 -14.09
C PHE A 165 -2.66 5.34 -15.36
N GLN A 166 -3.46 4.64 -16.20
CA GLN A 166 -4.01 5.22 -17.43
C GLN A 166 -5.05 6.32 -17.16
N TRP A 167 -5.50 6.44 -15.92
CA TRP A 167 -6.38 7.50 -15.43
C TRP A 167 -5.67 8.86 -15.28
N THR A 168 -4.33 8.90 -15.33
CA THR A 168 -3.54 10.13 -15.32
C THR A 168 -2.49 10.11 -16.44
N SER A 169 -1.66 11.14 -16.55
CA SER A 169 -0.58 11.19 -17.53
C SER A 169 0.78 10.92 -16.89
N PRO A 170 1.76 10.34 -17.63
CA PRO A 170 3.08 10.01 -17.09
C PRO A 170 3.81 11.19 -16.43
N GLY A 171 3.66 12.40 -16.97
CA GLY A 171 4.28 13.63 -16.43
C GLY A 171 3.64 14.12 -15.13
N ARG A 172 2.56 13.50 -14.67
CA ARG A 172 1.88 13.84 -13.41
C ARG A 172 2.05 12.76 -12.34
N ILE A 173 2.91 11.76 -12.60
CA ILE A 173 3.30 10.71 -11.66
C ILE A 173 4.70 11.02 -11.16
N ALA A 174 4.83 11.55 -9.95
CA ALA A 174 6.11 11.82 -9.32
C ALA A 174 6.79 10.51 -8.88
N ALA A 175 8.10 10.56 -8.67
CA ALA A 175 8.89 9.43 -8.19
C ALA A 175 9.19 9.58 -6.70
N ILE A 176 9.01 8.48 -5.97
CA ILE A 176 9.48 8.28 -4.60
C ILE A 176 10.76 7.43 -4.68
N PRO A 177 11.80 7.68 -3.88
CA PRO A 177 12.99 6.84 -3.82
C PRO A 177 12.67 5.39 -3.43
N GLU A 178 13.45 4.44 -3.97
CA GLU A 178 13.21 2.99 -3.80
C GLU A 178 13.27 2.54 -2.33
N GLU A 179 14.03 3.20 -1.49
CA GLU A 179 14.12 2.94 -0.05
C GLU A 179 12.78 2.96 0.69
N TRP A 180 11.79 3.66 0.12
CA TRP A 180 10.42 3.75 0.63
C TRP A 180 9.48 2.61 0.19
N ASN A 181 9.95 1.71 -0.64
CA ASN A 181 9.22 0.49 -1.02
C ASN A 181 10.23 -0.61 -1.30
N TRP A 182 11.13 -0.81 -0.34
CA TRP A 182 12.29 -1.68 -0.43
C TRP A 182 11.88 -3.15 -0.37
N ILE A 183 12.33 -3.95 -1.31
CA ILE A 183 11.91 -5.34 -1.49
C ILE A 183 13.04 -6.28 -1.08
N PRO A 184 12.83 -7.18 -0.08
CA PRO A 184 13.80 -8.21 0.30
C PRO A 184 14.29 -9.02 -0.89
N GLY A 185 15.64 -9.17 -1.00
CA GLY A 185 16.27 -9.93 -2.07
C GLY A 185 16.31 -9.25 -3.45
N HIS A 186 15.71 -8.06 -3.60
CA HIS A 186 15.68 -7.32 -4.87
C HIS A 186 16.30 -5.93 -4.75
N SER A 187 15.82 -5.11 -3.81
CA SER A 187 16.28 -3.73 -3.63
C SER A 187 17.68 -3.67 -3.01
N LYS A 188 18.40 -2.56 -3.26
CA LYS A 188 19.74 -2.30 -2.73
C LYS A 188 19.70 -1.14 -1.75
N GLY A 189 20.76 -0.98 -0.96
CA GLY A 189 20.90 0.08 0.04
C GLY A 189 20.04 -0.18 1.29
N GLU A 190 19.91 0.85 2.11
CA GLU A 190 19.21 0.78 3.39
C GLU A 190 17.72 1.10 3.21
N PRO A 191 16.80 0.26 3.74
CA PRO A 191 15.38 0.53 3.66
C PRO A 191 14.95 1.66 4.59
N LYS A 192 13.91 2.39 4.17
CA LYS A 192 13.05 3.21 5.04
C LYS A 192 11.71 2.52 5.31
N LEU A 193 11.17 1.86 4.29
CA LEU A 193 9.95 1.06 4.38
C LEU A 193 10.17 -0.26 3.62
N ILE A 194 10.11 -1.38 4.33
CA ILE A 194 10.27 -2.71 3.75
C ILE A 194 8.92 -3.23 3.26
N HIS A 195 8.89 -3.80 2.07
CA HIS A 195 7.71 -4.42 1.46
C HIS A 195 7.93 -5.91 1.24
N PHE A 196 7.30 -6.75 2.02
CA PHE A 196 7.35 -8.21 1.94
C PHE A 196 6.39 -8.76 0.86
N THR A 197 6.52 -8.27 -0.37
CA THR A 197 5.56 -8.51 -1.46
C THR A 197 5.34 -9.99 -1.80
N GLU A 198 6.30 -10.88 -1.55
CA GLU A 198 6.15 -12.33 -1.75
C GLU A 198 5.38 -12.98 -0.60
N GLY A 199 5.44 -12.40 0.59
CA GLY A 199 4.79 -12.81 1.82
C GLY A 199 5.55 -12.34 3.06
N THR A 200 4.80 -11.90 4.07
CA THR A 200 5.37 -11.46 5.34
C THR A 200 6.02 -12.62 6.11
N PRO A 201 6.92 -12.34 7.08
CA PRO A 201 7.54 -13.37 7.94
C PRO A 201 6.53 -14.26 8.70
N SER A 202 5.27 -13.85 8.85
CA SER A 202 4.23 -14.70 9.45
C SER A 202 3.91 -15.95 8.62
N TRP A 203 4.23 -15.94 7.34
CA TRP A 203 4.09 -17.13 6.50
C TRP A 203 5.31 -18.05 6.65
N LYS A 204 5.08 -19.33 6.89
CA LYS A 204 6.15 -20.32 7.15
C LYS A 204 7.26 -20.29 6.09
N ALA A 205 6.91 -20.06 4.82
CA ALA A 205 7.87 -20.03 3.71
C ALA A 205 8.79 -18.79 3.76
N TYR A 206 8.40 -17.72 4.46
CA TYR A 206 9.11 -16.43 4.48
C TYR A 206 9.59 -16.02 5.88
N LYS A 207 9.47 -16.90 6.87
CA LYS A 207 9.76 -16.62 8.29
C LYS A 207 11.17 -16.08 8.56
N ASP A 208 12.14 -16.46 7.72
CA ASP A 208 13.57 -16.11 7.83
C ASP A 208 14.03 -15.26 6.61
N CYS A 209 13.13 -14.55 5.92
CA CYS A 209 13.50 -13.68 4.82
C CYS A 209 14.33 -12.49 5.32
N GLN A 210 14.99 -11.79 4.39
CA GLN A 210 15.81 -10.63 4.72
C GLN A 210 15.00 -9.58 5.50
N ASN A 211 15.57 -9.10 6.62
CA ASN A 211 14.94 -8.15 7.56
C ASN A 211 13.66 -8.69 8.26
N ALA A 212 13.48 -10.01 8.34
CA ALA A 212 12.35 -10.59 9.05
C ALA A 212 12.30 -10.20 10.53
N GLU A 213 13.46 -9.98 11.16
CA GLU A 213 13.58 -9.56 12.56
C GLU A 213 12.92 -8.22 12.83
N VAL A 214 12.97 -7.27 11.89
CA VAL A 214 12.28 -5.96 12.00
C VAL A 214 10.78 -6.19 12.10
N TRP A 215 10.23 -7.01 11.20
CA TRP A 215 8.81 -7.34 11.20
C TRP A 215 8.38 -8.05 12.48
N TRP A 216 9.18 -9.04 12.95
CA TRP A 216 8.87 -9.78 14.17
C TRP A 216 8.94 -8.92 15.43
N ASN A 217 9.84 -7.94 15.49
CA ASN A 217 9.90 -7.01 16.60
C ASN A 217 8.64 -6.16 16.66
N GLU A 218 8.24 -5.53 15.56
CA GLU A 218 7.03 -4.72 15.48
C GLU A 218 5.75 -5.55 15.74
N TYR A 219 5.70 -6.79 15.24
CA TYR A 219 4.58 -7.69 15.50
C TYR A 219 4.43 -8.02 16.98
N ARG A 220 5.53 -8.36 17.65
CA ARG A 220 5.51 -8.66 19.10
C ARG A 220 5.06 -7.47 19.93
N GLU A 221 5.53 -6.28 19.60
CA GLU A 221 5.12 -5.06 20.29
C GLU A 221 3.63 -4.73 20.03
N ALA A 222 3.17 -4.88 18.78
CA ALA A 222 1.76 -4.68 18.46
C ALA A 222 0.81 -5.64 19.21
N CYS A 223 1.31 -6.83 19.57
CA CYS A 223 0.56 -7.86 20.26
C CYS A 223 0.85 -7.93 21.78
N ALA A 224 1.86 -7.18 22.28
CA ALA A 224 2.21 -7.17 23.69
C ALA A 224 1.11 -6.48 24.49
N THR A 225 0.58 -7.18 25.48
CA THR A 225 -0.20 -6.61 26.57
C THR A 225 0.66 -6.69 27.82
N GLU A 226 1.17 -5.58 28.32
CA GLU A 226 1.65 -5.51 29.69
C GLU A 226 0.41 -5.51 30.57
N VAL A 227 0.20 -6.65 31.24
CA VAL A 227 -0.78 -6.75 32.33
C VAL A 227 -0.01 -6.47 33.60
N GLU A 228 -0.19 -5.27 34.18
CA GLU A 228 0.26 -4.96 35.53
C GLU A 228 -0.53 -5.76 36.58
#